data_8c7532e6eb436d81f3976e83ddd52d24
#
_entry.id   8c7532e6eb436d81f3976e83ddd52d24
#
_cell.length_a   1.000
_cell.length_b   1.000
_cell.length_c   1.000
_cell.angle_alpha   90.00
_cell.angle_beta   90.00
_cell.angle_gamma   90.00
#
_symmetry.space_group_name_H-M   'P 1'
#
loop_
_entity.id
_entity.type
_entity.pdbx_description
1 polymer ?
#
loop_
_entity_poly.entity_id
_entity_poly.type
_entity_poly.pdbx_seq_one_letter_code
_entity_poly.pdbx_strand_id
1 'polypeptide(L)' 'MSEMTLYVGGMGCRRCVREVTARLRDVTGVQTVVADFGTSTVRLGGVMSLDDVLRAFAGTTYRPEVMRTATGQ' A
#
# COMPACT_ATOMS: atom_id res chain seq x y z
N MET A 1 -10.75 -11.99 -4.68
CA MET A 1 -9.65 -11.02 -4.77
C MET A 1 -10.15 -9.64 -4.33
N SER A 2 -9.30 -8.92 -3.64
CA SER A 2 -9.61 -7.58 -3.19
C SER A 2 -8.63 -6.59 -3.80
N GLU A 3 -9.09 -5.39 -4.05
CA GLU A 3 -8.24 -4.28 -4.43
C GLU A 3 -8.35 -3.20 -3.38
N MET A 4 -7.23 -2.53 -3.14
CA MET A 4 -7.17 -1.46 -2.15
C MET A 4 -6.30 -0.35 -2.70
N THR A 5 -6.76 0.89 -2.58
CA THR A 5 -5.98 2.06 -2.96
C THR A 5 -5.72 2.89 -1.71
N LEU A 6 -4.45 3.17 -1.47
CA LEU A 6 -4.02 3.96 -0.32
C LEU A 6 -3.36 5.24 -0.79
N TYR A 7 -3.64 6.32 -0.10
CA TYR A 7 -2.81 7.51 -0.18
C TYR A 7 -1.74 7.40 0.90
N VAL A 8 -0.48 7.58 0.52
CA VAL A 8 0.63 7.44 1.45
C VAL A 8 1.31 8.80 1.61
N GLY A 9 1.01 9.47 2.71
CA GLY A 9 1.65 10.73 3.04
C GLY A 9 3.12 10.52 3.38
N GLY A 10 3.98 11.39 2.87
CA GLY A 10 5.41 11.28 3.07
C GLY A 10 6.14 10.50 1.98
N MET A 11 5.43 9.94 1.01
CA MET A 11 6.02 9.19 -0.09
C MET A 11 6.39 10.12 -1.24
N GLY A 12 7.22 11.11 -0.96
CA GLY A 12 7.58 12.15 -1.91
C GLY A 12 8.90 11.96 -2.64
N CYS A 13 9.49 10.77 -2.62
CA CYS A 13 10.75 10.50 -3.30
C CYS A 13 10.75 9.09 -3.86
N ARG A 14 11.62 8.84 -4.85
CA ARG A 14 11.70 7.52 -5.48
C ARG A 14 12.11 6.43 -4.50
N ARG A 15 13.02 6.75 -3.60
CA ARG A 15 13.44 5.81 -2.56
C ARG A 15 12.27 5.46 -1.65
N CYS A 16 11.44 6.45 -1.34
CA CYS A 16 10.26 6.25 -0.52
C CYS A 16 9.29 5.28 -1.20
N VAL A 17 9.08 5.46 -2.50
CA VAL A 17 8.22 4.57 -3.28
C VAL A 17 8.74 3.14 -3.23
N ARG A 18 10.05 2.95 -3.40
CA ARG A 18 10.66 1.62 -3.35
C ARG A 18 10.50 0.98 -1.98
N GLU A 19 10.70 1.75 -0.94
CA GLU A 19 10.57 1.26 0.43
C GLU A 19 9.14 0.83 0.74
N VAL A 20 8.19 1.67 0.39
CA VAL A 20 6.77 1.36 0.58
C VAL A 20 6.38 0.12 -0.22
N THR A 21 6.81 0.03 -1.47
CA THR A 21 6.52 -1.13 -2.31
C THR A 21 7.09 -2.41 -1.70
N ALA A 22 8.33 -2.37 -1.22
CA ALA A 22 8.96 -3.53 -0.61
C ALA A 22 8.21 -3.99 0.65
N ARG A 23 7.82 -3.03 1.50
CA ARG A 23 7.08 -3.35 2.72
C ARG A 23 5.72 -3.98 2.41
N LEU A 24 5.03 -3.45 1.41
CA LEU A 24 3.71 -3.96 1.06
C LEU A 24 3.78 -5.33 0.39
N ARG A 25 4.84 -5.62 -0.34
CA ARG A 25 5.03 -6.96 -0.91
C ARG A 25 5.22 -8.03 0.14
N ASP A 26 5.72 -7.66 1.30
CA ASP A 26 5.89 -8.60 2.40
C ASP A 26 4.61 -8.88 3.16
N VAL A 27 3.55 -8.16 2.89
CA VAL A 27 2.26 -8.38 3.54
C VAL A 27 1.64 -9.68 3.03
N THR A 28 1.25 -10.54 3.96
CA THR A 28 0.63 -11.82 3.61
C THR A 28 -0.64 -11.60 2.80
N GLY A 29 -0.73 -12.28 1.67
CA GLY A 29 -1.90 -12.21 0.79
C GLY A 29 -1.82 -11.15 -0.29
N VAL A 30 -0.85 -10.25 -0.24
CA VAL A 30 -0.65 -9.25 -1.30
C VAL A 30 -0.04 -9.93 -2.51
N GLN A 31 -0.69 -9.81 -3.65
CA GLN A 31 -0.24 -10.39 -4.92
C GLN A 31 0.34 -9.33 -5.86
N THR A 32 -0.25 -8.14 -5.85
CA THR A 32 0.21 -7.06 -6.72
C THR A 32 0.35 -5.77 -5.92
N VAL A 33 1.37 -4.99 -6.24
CA VAL A 33 1.60 -3.66 -5.66
C VAL A 33 1.98 -2.73 -6.79
N VAL A 34 1.22 -1.67 -6.98
CA VAL A 34 1.50 -0.63 -7.97
C VAL A 34 1.53 0.72 -7.25
N ALA A 35 2.70 1.33 -7.21
CA ALA A 35 2.89 2.63 -6.59
C ALA A 35 2.92 3.73 -7.64
N ASP A 36 2.22 4.83 -7.37
CA ASP A 36 2.22 6.00 -8.24
C ASP A 36 2.87 7.16 -7.47
N PHE A 37 4.05 7.52 -7.90
CA PHE A 37 4.81 8.60 -7.29
C PHE A 37 4.13 9.96 -7.46
N GLY A 38 3.52 10.19 -8.62
CA GLY A 38 2.92 11.49 -8.94
C GLY A 38 1.70 11.83 -8.08
N THR A 39 0.96 10.81 -7.65
CA THR A 39 -0.24 11.00 -6.84
C THR A 39 -0.05 10.55 -5.39
N SER A 40 1.11 10.02 -5.06
CA SER A 40 1.41 9.46 -3.74
C SER A 40 0.43 8.35 -3.34
N THR A 41 0.01 7.56 -4.32
CA THR A 41 -0.95 6.47 -4.08
C THR A 41 -0.32 5.12 -4.37
N VAL A 42 -0.87 4.09 -3.73
CA VAL A 42 -0.46 2.70 -3.93
C VAL A 42 -1.71 1.87 -4.12
N ARG A 43 -1.71 1.05 -5.16
CA ARG A 43 -2.78 0.09 -5.42
C ARG A 43 -2.30 -1.30 -5.09
N LEU A 44 -3.10 -2.01 -4.31
CA LEU A 44 -2.81 -3.37 -3.89
C LEU A 44 -3.87 -4.31 -4.41
N GLY A 45 -3.45 -5.50 -4.79
CA GLY A 45 -4.38 -6.56 -5.18
C GLY A 45 -4.01 -7.85 -4.50
N GLY A 46 -5.01 -8.62 -4.11
CA GLY A 46 -4.81 -9.91 -3.48
C GLY A 46 -5.88 -10.23 -2.46
N VAL A 47 -5.49 -10.98 -1.43
CA VAL A 47 -6.39 -11.40 -0.35
C VAL A 47 -5.91 -10.88 1.01
N MET A 48 -5.26 -9.73 1.01
CA MET A 48 -4.75 -9.11 2.23
C MET A 48 -5.87 -8.48 3.07
N SER A 49 -5.60 -8.32 4.37
CA SER A 49 -6.48 -7.57 5.24
C SER A 49 -5.97 -6.13 5.40
N LEU A 50 -6.89 -5.21 5.69
CA LEU A 50 -6.52 -3.82 5.92
C LEU A 50 -5.57 -3.67 7.12
N ASP A 51 -5.81 -4.42 8.19
CA ASP A 51 -4.95 -4.38 9.37
C ASP A 51 -3.52 -4.76 9.04
N ASP A 52 -3.33 -5.81 8.25
CA ASP A 52 -1.99 -6.26 7.85
C ASP A 52 -1.30 -5.19 7.01
N VAL A 53 -2.04 -4.56 6.11
CA VAL A 53 -1.51 -3.49 5.26
C VAL A 53 -1.07 -2.31 6.13
N LEU A 54 -1.90 -1.89 7.08
CA LEU A 54 -1.55 -0.77 7.95
C LEU A 54 -0.37 -1.10 8.84
N ARG A 55 -0.23 -2.34 9.29
CA ARG A 55 0.93 -2.77 10.09
C ARG A 55 2.23 -2.69 9.31
N ALA A 56 2.17 -2.82 8.00
CA ALA A 56 3.36 -2.71 7.17
C ALA A 56 4.00 -1.32 7.26
N PHE A 57 3.22 -0.31 7.65
CA PHE A 57 3.72 1.04 7.84
C PHE A 57 4.14 1.34 9.28
N ALA A 58 4.03 0.37 10.19
CA ALA A 58 4.43 0.57 11.58
C ALA A 58 5.94 0.84 11.66
N GLY A 59 6.31 1.84 12.45
CA GLY A 59 7.70 2.24 12.61
C GLY A 59 8.24 3.10 11.48
N THR A 60 7.41 3.46 10.51
CA THR A 60 7.81 4.35 9.42
C THR A 60 7.25 5.74 9.63
N THR A 61 7.78 6.71 8.87
CA THR A 61 7.26 8.07 8.88
C THR A 61 6.13 8.28 7.88
N TYR A 62 5.78 7.25 7.13
CA TYR A 62 4.71 7.31 6.15
C TYR A 62 3.35 7.24 6.82
N ARG A 63 2.38 7.94 6.24
CA ARG A 63 1.02 8.00 6.77
C ARG A 63 0.06 7.38 5.75
N PRO A 64 -0.30 6.11 5.91
CA PRO A 64 -1.24 5.47 5.00
C PRO A 64 -2.66 5.92 5.30
N GLU A 65 -3.40 6.22 4.24
CA GLU A 65 -4.81 6.57 4.34
C GLU A 65 -5.56 5.79 3.27
N VAL A 66 -6.57 5.04 3.68
CA VAL A 66 -7.36 4.23 2.76
C VAL A 66 -8.26 5.15 1.94
N MET A 67 -8.07 5.18 0.64
CA MET A 67 -8.90 5.95 -0.26
C MET A 67 -10.05 5.12 -0.80
N ARG A 68 -9.78 3.85 -1.12
CA ARG A 68 -10.74 2.99 -1.78
C ARG A 68 -10.44 1.54 -1.48
N THR A 69 -11.48 0.77 -1.23
CA THR A 69 -11.38 -0.68 -1.17
C THR A 69 -12.44 -1.26 -2.09
N ALA A 70 -12.09 -2.33 -2.79
CA ALA A 70 -13.03 -3.07 -3.62
C ALA A 70 -12.75 -4.55 -3.42
N THR A 71 -13.81 -5.32 -3.18
CA THR A 71 -13.71 -6.76 -3.05
C THR A 71 -14.26 -7.39 -4.31
N GLY A 72 -13.41 -8.14 -5.00
CA GLY A 72 -13.83 -8.90 -6.18
C GLY A 72 -14.61 -10.14 -5.76
N GLN A 73 -15.61 -10.47 -6.51
CA GLN A 73 -16.42 -11.65 -6.24
C GLN A 73 -16.47 -12.56 -7.44
#